data_f840960f2bee3b8aa747464a9b452ee0
#
_entry.id   f840960f2bee3b8aa747464a9b452ee0
#
_cell.length_a   1.000
_cell.length_b   1.000
_cell.length_c   1.000
_cell.angle_alpha   90.00
_cell.angle_beta   90.00
_cell.angle_gamma   90.00
#
_symmetry.space_group_name_H-M   'P 1'
#
loop_
_entity.id
_entity.type
_entity.pdbx_description
1 polymer ?
#
loop_
_entity_poly.entity_id
_entity_poly.type
_entity_poly.pdbx_seq_one_letter_code
_entity_poly.pdbx_strand_id
1 'polypeptide(L)'
;MKKILFIILLTVLGAGFFNAAAQKDQPKTTKYEIRHQGMDRTYWLYIPENLRPDAPLVFVLHGYGGKAEGYRPEMVATAKKHGFAVCYPQGAKDGKGKNCWNVGYSFQKDYKTNDVDFLCDLAKYLQKKYGFKKQNTFLTGMSNGGEMCYQMAAQRADAFTAYAPIAGLTMEWSYKKNPHKKAVPLMEVHGTMDKTSNWHGDLKNEGGWGEYISVPMAVGVWAAKARCTHTETTELPKMRNKVVLHRHVGGTPAWKGGPEVEVRLYEIVDGKHKWGLEDMDTCEEIWKFFSKYLR
;
A
#
# COMPACT_ATOMS: atom_id res chain seq x y z
N MET A 1 -9.27 37.44 67.74
CA MET A 1 -8.05 37.31 66.95
C MET A 1 -8.20 36.09 66.06
N LYS A 2 -8.62 36.31 64.80
CA LYS A 2 -8.79 35.26 63.76
C LYS A 2 -7.57 35.28 62.87
N LYS A 3 -6.82 34.23 62.84
CA LYS A 3 -5.69 34.04 61.92
C LYS A 3 -6.25 33.56 60.56
N ILE A 4 -6.06 34.39 59.54
CA ILE A 4 -6.37 34.07 58.13
C ILE A 4 -5.15 33.34 57.59
N LEU A 5 -5.34 32.09 57.16
CA LEU A 5 -4.36 31.28 56.50
C LEU A 5 -4.45 31.52 54.98
N PHE A 6 -3.42 32.13 54.39
CA PHE A 6 -3.29 32.28 52.93
C PHE A 6 -2.74 30.97 52.36
N ILE A 7 -3.58 30.31 51.61
CA ILE A 7 -3.13 29.18 50.78
C ILE A 7 -2.71 29.73 49.41
N ILE A 8 -1.41 29.74 49.14
CA ILE A 8 -0.87 30.07 47.82
C ILE A 8 -1.04 28.85 46.94
N LEU A 9 -1.96 28.93 45.95
CA LEU A 9 -2.16 27.93 44.92
C LEU A 9 -1.07 28.13 43.85
N LEU A 10 -0.01 27.34 43.87
CA LEU A 10 0.97 27.28 42.78
C LEU A 10 0.35 26.50 41.62
N THR A 11 -0.18 27.20 40.64
CA THR A 11 -0.53 26.63 39.35
C THR A 11 0.76 26.41 38.55
N VAL A 12 1.18 25.12 38.49
CA VAL A 12 2.23 24.70 37.57
C VAL A 12 1.64 24.72 36.15
N LEU A 13 1.94 25.81 35.44
CA LEU A 13 1.78 25.86 33.97
C LEU A 13 2.86 24.99 33.31
N GLY A 14 2.61 23.69 33.30
CA GLY A 14 3.32 22.71 32.49
C GLY A 14 2.68 22.67 31.11
N ALA A 15 2.75 23.72 30.34
CA ALA A 15 2.30 23.71 28.97
C ALA A 15 3.47 23.44 28.04
N GLY A 16 3.49 22.26 27.50
CA GLY A 16 3.46 22.03 26.07
C GLY A 16 4.52 22.72 25.21
N PHE A 17 5.83 22.48 25.45
CA PHE A 17 6.85 22.66 24.40
C PHE A 17 7.14 21.32 23.72
N PHE A 18 6.11 20.67 23.17
CA PHE A 18 6.30 19.54 22.28
C PHE A 18 5.66 19.84 20.92
N ASN A 19 6.48 19.77 19.87
CA ASN A 19 6.09 19.66 18.47
C ASN A 19 6.00 20.89 17.56
N ALA A 20 6.69 21.98 17.79
CA ALA A 20 6.89 22.95 16.69
C ALA A 20 8.15 22.68 15.85
N ALA A 21 9.14 21.93 16.39
CA ALA A 21 10.38 21.64 15.67
C ALA A 21 10.28 20.40 14.75
N ALA A 22 9.41 19.43 15.07
CA ALA A 22 9.24 18.22 14.26
C ALA A 22 8.44 18.45 12.96
N GLN A 23 7.71 19.58 12.86
CA GLN A 23 6.88 19.89 11.70
C GLN A 23 7.65 20.65 10.60
N LYS A 24 8.88 21.10 10.87
CA LYS A 24 9.69 21.90 9.91
C LYS A 24 10.49 21.07 8.91
N ASP A 25 10.60 19.76 9.06
CA ASP A 25 11.50 18.92 8.25
C ASP A 25 10.82 17.72 7.57
N GLN A 26 9.49 17.73 7.48
CA GLN A 26 8.78 16.72 6.69
C GLN A 26 9.04 16.99 5.20
N PRO A 27 9.65 16.04 4.48
CA PRO A 27 9.93 16.23 3.06
C PRO A 27 8.62 16.42 2.30
N LYS A 28 8.50 17.58 1.63
CA LYS A 28 7.25 17.97 0.94
C LYS A 28 7.07 17.18 -0.35
N THR A 29 5.88 16.64 -0.54
CA THR A 29 5.42 16.18 -1.86
C THR A 29 4.94 17.38 -2.69
N THR A 30 5.20 17.35 -4.00
CA THR A 30 4.73 18.37 -4.94
C THR A 30 3.52 17.86 -5.72
N LYS A 31 2.46 18.66 -5.78
CA LYS A 31 1.26 18.36 -6.57
C LYS A 31 1.49 18.56 -8.06
N TYR A 32 1.00 17.64 -8.87
CA TYR A 32 1.00 17.71 -10.33
C TYR A 32 -0.37 17.33 -10.87
N GLU A 33 -0.64 17.77 -12.10
CA GLU A 33 -1.84 17.43 -12.85
C GLU A 33 -1.46 16.76 -14.17
N ILE A 34 -2.28 15.82 -14.61
CA ILE A 34 -2.10 15.08 -15.85
C ILE A 34 -3.46 14.77 -16.46
N ARG A 35 -3.60 14.97 -17.76
CA ARG A 35 -4.81 14.56 -18.48
C ARG A 35 -4.69 13.11 -18.92
N HIS A 36 -5.70 12.30 -18.55
CA HIS A 36 -5.77 10.90 -18.93
C HIS A 36 -7.19 10.53 -19.39
N GLN A 37 -7.32 10.02 -20.60
CA GLN A 37 -8.61 9.61 -21.19
C GLN A 37 -9.74 10.64 -21.02
N GLY A 38 -9.44 11.92 -21.26
CA GLY A 38 -10.43 12.99 -21.17
C GLY A 38 -10.68 13.54 -19.76
N MET A 39 -10.10 12.97 -18.72
CA MET A 39 -10.22 13.43 -17.32
C MET A 39 -8.93 14.08 -16.83
N ASP A 40 -9.07 15.13 -16.03
CA ASP A 40 -7.96 15.70 -15.29
C ASP A 40 -7.73 14.89 -14.02
N ARG A 41 -6.53 14.32 -13.91
CA ARG A 41 -6.09 13.51 -12.76
C ARG A 41 -4.97 14.25 -12.05
N THR A 42 -4.85 14.03 -10.76
CA THR A 42 -3.80 14.63 -9.94
C THR A 42 -2.94 13.56 -9.29
N TYR A 43 -1.69 13.91 -8.99
CA TYR A 43 -0.80 13.08 -8.19
C TYR A 43 0.17 13.98 -7.41
N TRP A 44 0.68 13.46 -6.30
CA TRP A 44 1.76 14.09 -5.53
C TRP A 44 3.02 13.26 -5.69
N LEU A 45 4.14 13.94 -5.82
CA LEU A 45 5.44 13.28 -6.05
C LEU A 45 6.46 13.79 -5.04
N TYR A 46 7.15 12.86 -4.41
CA TYR A 46 8.36 13.10 -3.64
C TYR A 46 9.57 12.59 -4.44
N ILE A 47 10.56 13.43 -4.60
CA ILE A 47 11.85 13.07 -5.21
C ILE A 47 12.96 13.50 -4.22
N PRO A 48 13.81 12.57 -3.76
CA PRO A 48 14.96 12.92 -2.94
C PRO A 48 15.93 13.89 -3.67
N GLU A 49 16.54 14.82 -2.94
CA GLU A 49 17.46 15.83 -3.52
C GLU A 49 18.62 15.19 -4.31
N ASN A 50 19.17 14.08 -3.81
CA ASN A 50 20.30 13.36 -4.40
C ASN A 50 19.85 12.06 -5.07
N LEU A 51 18.82 12.13 -5.90
CA LEU A 51 18.30 10.95 -6.60
C LEU A 51 19.34 10.45 -7.59
N ARG A 52 19.72 9.17 -7.45
CA ARG A 52 20.63 8.53 -8.42
C ARG A 52 19.89 8.26 -9.74
N PRO A 53 20.62 8.24 -10.88
CA PRO A 53 20.06 7.66 -12.10
C PRO A 53 19.50 6.26 -11.84
N ASP A 54 18.42 5.89 -12.52
CA ASP A 54 17.74 4.59 -12.34
C ASP A 54 17.13 4.35 -10.94
N ALA A 55 16.96 5.39 -10.12
CA ALA A 55 16.39 5.27 -8.80
C ALA A 55 15.01 4.59 -8.84
N PRO A 56 14.67 3.85 -7.78
CA PRO A 56 13.35 3.22 -7.68
C PRO A 56 12.23 4.25 -7.55
N LEU A 57 11.05 3.86 -8.04
CA LEU A 57 9.81 4.61 -7.91
C LEU A 57 8.74 3.74 -7.24
N VAL A 58 8.19 4.20 -6.12
CA VAL A 58 7.12 3.51 -5.39
C VAL A 58 5.82 4.29 -5.53
N PHE A 59 4.79 3.64 -6.01
CA PHE A 59 3.42 4.16 -6.02
C PHE A 59 2.72 3.77 -4.73
N VAL A 60 2.02 4.71 -4.08
CA VAL A 60 1.28 4.49 -2.83
C VAL A 60 -0.16 4.93 -3.01
N LEU A 61 -1.09 3.97 -3.00
CA LEU A 61 -2.50 4.21 -3.26
C LEU A 61 -3.30 4.35 -1.96
N HIS A 62 -4.14 5.40 -1.90
CA HIS A 62 -5.05 5.63 -0.78
C HIS A 62 -6.25 4.68 -0.80
N GLY A 63 -6.94 4.52 0.35
CA GLY A 63 -8.18 3.78 0.47
C GLY A 63 -9.41 4.54 -0.03
N TYR A 64 -10.60 3.90 0.04
CA TYR A 64 -11.87 4.50 -0.35
C TYR A 64 -12.17 5.79 0.43
N GLY A 65 -12.54 6.86 -0.28
CA GLY A 65 -12.76 8.19 0.27
C GLY A 65 -11.49 8.95 0.64
N GLY A 66 -10.31 8.36 0.45
CA GLY A 66 -9.02 8.92 0.83
C GLY A 66 -8.54 10.08 -0.05
N LYS A 67 -7.48 10.72 0.42
CA LYS A 67 -6.77 11.77 -0.33
C LYS A 67 -5.32 11.36 -0.50
N ALA A 68 -4.74 11.66 -1.66
CA ALA A 68 -3.32 11.41 -1.93
C ALA A 68 -2.42 12.44 -1.24
N GLU A 69 -2.92 13.66 -1.05
CA GLU A 69 -2.19 14.73 -0.36
C GLU A 69 -1.89 14.34 1.10
N GLY A 70 -0.62 14.40 1.48
CA GLY A 70 -0.18 14.05 2.83
C GLY A 70 -0.40 12.56 3.22
N TYR A 71 -0.66 11.71 2.23
CA TYR A 71 -0.90 10.30 2.50
C TYR A 71 0.40 9.56 2.81
N ARG A 72 0.45 8.87 3.96
CA ARG A 72 1.59 8.08 4.40
C ARG A 72 2.94 8.82 4.35
N PRO A 73 3.12 9.85 5.18
CA PRO A 73 4.41 10.55 5.28
C PRO A 73 5.54 9.61 5.74
N GLU A 74 5.22 8.50 6.42
CA GLU A 74 6.17 7.46 6.83
C GLU A 74 6.87 6.83 5.60
N MET A 75 6.15 6.65 4.48
CA MET A 75 6.76 6.16 3.25
C MET A 75 7.76 7.18 2.66
N VAL A 76 7.49 8.48 2.83
CA VAL A 76 8.46 9.52 2.41
C VAL A 76 9.70 9.49 3.29
N ALA A 77 9.56 9.24 4.60
CA ALA A 77 10.71 9.07 5.50
C ALA A 77 11.57 7.87 5.08
N THR A 78 10.95 6.73 4.79
CA THR A 78 11.62 5.54 4.25
C THR A 78 12.29 5.85 2.91
N ALA A 79 11.62 6.58 2.02
CA ALA A 79 12.17 6.98 0.73
C ALA A 79 13.41 7.88 0.85
N LYS A 80 13.39 8.85 1.77
CA LYS A 80 14.56 9.70 2.09
C LYS A 80 15.74 8.85 2.57
N LYS A 81 15.48 7.88 3.44
CA LYS A 81 16.50 6.98 4.00
C LYS A 81 17.15 6.10 2.94
N HIS A 82 16.36 5.58 2.01
CA HIS A 82 16.80 4.57 1.05
C HIS A 82 17.03 5.08 -0.39
N GLY A 83 16.72 6.34 -0.67
CA GLY A 83 17.04 6.97 -1.96
C GLY A 83 16.09 6.55 -3.09
N PHE A 84 14.77 6.49 -2.85
CA PHE A 84 13.77 6.23 -3.88
C PHE A 84 12.71 7.35 -3.96
N ALA A 85 12.04 7.47 -5.09
CA ALA A 85 10.95 8.42 -5.28
C ALA A 85 9.58 7.80 -4.90
N VAL A 86 8.63 8.63 -4.44
CA VAL A 86 7.28 8.18 -4.09
C VAL A 86 6.24 8.98 -4.86
N CYS A 87 5.34 8.26 -5.55
CA CYS A 87 4.18 8.83 -6.24
C CYS A 87 2.89 8.46 -5.49
N TYR A 88 2.08 9.46 -5.18
CA TYR A 88 0.76 9.32 -4.58
C TYR A 88 -0.30 9.77 -5.60
N PRO A 89 -0.80 8.88 -6.47
CA PRO A 89 -1.87 9.25 -7.39
C PRO A 89 -3.19 9.43 -6.64
N GLN A 90 -4.06 10.33 -7.15
CA GLN A 90 -5.40 10.53 -6.63
C GLN A 90 -6.40 9.69 -7.44
N GLY A 91 -7.15 8.84 -6.76
CA GLY A 91 -8.31 8.14 -7.31
C GLY A 91 -9.40 9.14 -7.72
N ALA A 92 -10.13 8.84 -8.78
CA ALA A 92 -11.23 9.69 -9.23
C ALA A 92 -12.44 9.57 -8.29
N LYS A 93 -13.39 10.50 -8.40
CA LYS A 93 -14.62 10.45 -7.61
C LYS A 93 -15.63 9.50 -8.22
N ASP A 94 -16.21 8.63 -7.40
CA ASP A 94 -17.34 7.78 -7.77
C ASP A 94 -18.67 8.55 -7.81
N GLY A 95 -19.75 7.85 -8.11
CA GLY A 95 -21.11 8.42 -8.14
C GLY A 95 -21.61 8.97 -6.79
N LYS A 96 -20.92 8.65 -5.68
CA LYS A 96 -21.17 9.18 -4.33
C LYS A 96 -20.24 10.34 -3.97
N GLY A 97 -19.41 10.82 -4.91
CA GLY A 97 -18.42 11.87 -4.71
C GLY A 97 -17.21 11.46 -3.87
N LYS A 98 -16.98 10.16 -3.65
CA LYS A 98 -15.84 9.62 -2.89
C LYS A 98 -14.68 9.31 -3.82
N ASN A 99 -13.49 9.77 -3.46
CA ASN A 99 -12.27 9.39 -4.17
C ASN A 99 -12.05 7.89 -4.04
N CYS A 100 -11.85 7.17 -5.14
CA CYS A 100 -11.63 5.72 -5.09
C CYS A 100 -10.94 5.21 -6.36
N TRP A 101 -10.57 3.95 -6.30
CA TRP A 101 -10.09 3.15 -7.42
C TRP A 101 -11.22 2.25 -7.89
N ASN A 102 -11.38 2.09 -9.20
CA ASN A 102 -12.36 1.20 -9.78
C ASN A 102 -11.87 -0.24 -9.70
N VAL A 103 -12.27 -0.93 -8.67
CA VAL A 103 -11.92 -2.33 -8.39
C VAL A 103 -13.08 -3.29 -8.57
N GLY A 104 -14.22 -2.79 -9.07
CA GLY A 104 -15.40 -3.60 -9.33
C GLY A 104 -16.21 -3.92 -8.08
N TYR A 105 -16.29 -3.00 -7.12
CA TYR A 105 -17.23 -3.09 -6.02
C TYR A 105 -18.68 -3.20 -6.51
N SER A 106 -19.55 -3.81 -5.75
CA SER A 106 -20.96 -4.01 -6.12
C SER A 106 -21.67 -2.71 -6.52
N PHE A 107 -21.27 -1.57 -5.94
CA PHE A 107 -21.83 -0.25 -6.23
C PHE A 107 -21.07 0.53 -7.32
N GLN A 108 -20.01 -0.03 -7.91
CA GLN A 108 -19.22 0.61 -8.98
C GLN A 108 -19.64 0.20 -10.39
N LYS A 109 -20.79 -0.44 -10.58
CA LYS A 109 -21.24 -0.95 -11.90
C LYS A 109 -21.25 0.11 -13.00
N ASP A 110 -21.61 1.35 -12.65
CA ASP A 110 -21.68 2.47 -13.57
C ASP A 110 -20.44 3.37 -13.54
N TYR A 111 -19.45 3.01 -12.74
CA TYR A 111 -18.21 3.76 -12.61
C TYR A 111 -17.24 3.40 -13.73
N LYS A 112 -17.05 4.34 -14.67
CA LYS A 112 -16.36 4.07 -15.95
C LYS A 112 -14.88 4.43 -15.98
N THR A 113 -14.27 4.80 -14.84
CA THR A 113 -12.84 5.10 -14.83
C THR A 113 -12.02 3.85 -15.11
N ASN A 114 -11.00 3.99 -15.95
CA ASN A 114 -10.00 2.96 -16.18
C ASN A 114 -8.73 3.28 -15.37
N ASP A 115 -8.75 2.96 -14.09
CA ASP A 115 -7.63 3.24 -13.19
C ASP A 115 -6.42 2.34 -13.45
N VAL A 116 -6.63 1.15 -14.04
CA VAL A 116 -5.54 0.25 -14.46
C VAL A 116 -4.68 0.94 -15.52
N ASP A 117 -5.30 1.47 -16.57
CA ASP A 117 -4.56 2.18 -17.62
C ASP A 117 -3.97 3.49 -17.10
N PHE A 118 -4.70 4.22 -16.25
CA PHE A 118 -4.18 5.43 -15.61
C PHE A 118 -2.87 5.19 -14.86
N LEU A 119 -2.82 4.17 -14.00
CA LEU A 119 -1.62 3.85 -13.23
C LEU A 119 -0.46 3.40 -14.14
N CYS A 120 -0.75 2.63 -15.19
CA CYS A 120 0.25 2.22 -16.18
C CYS A 120 0.83 3.42 -16.94
N ASP A 121 -0.02 4.34 -17.39
CA ASP A 121 0.42 5.48 -18.18
C ASP A 121 1.12 6.53 -17.32
N LEU A 122 0.67 6.75 -16.08
CA LEU A 122 1.37 7.59 -15.12
C LEU A 122 2.76 7.04 -14.81
N ALA A 123 2.88 5.71 -14.60
CA ALA A 123 4.18 5.08 -14.37
C ALA A 123 5.14 5.32 -15.55
N LYS A 124 4.70 5.06 -16.80
CA LYS A 124 5.49 5.31 -18.02
C LYS A 124 5.88 6.78 -18.17
N TYR A 125 4.92 7.69 -17.89
CA TYR A 125 5.18 9.13 -17.94
C TYR A 125 6.27 9.55 -16.97
N LEU A 126 6.21 9.11 -15.71
CA LEU A 126 7.20 9.44 -14.69
C LEU A 126 8.56 8.81 -14.99
N GLN A 127 8.60 7.56 -15.45
CA GLN A 127 9.81 6.87 -15.89
C GLN A 127 10.51 7.66 -17.00
N LYS A 128 9.76 8.08 -18.02
CA LYS A 128 10.30 8.88 -19.12
C LYS A 128 10.76 10.27 -18.68
N LYS A 129 9.96 10.95 -17.83
CA LYS A 129 10.22 12.34 -17.43
C LYS A 129 11.42 12.49 -16.50
N TYR A 130 11.59 11.55 -15.56
CA TYR A 130 12.60 11.63 -14.51
C TYR A 130 13.71 10.58 -14.60
N GLY A 131 13.67 9.72 -15.61
CA GLY A 131 14.67 8.66 -15.79
C GLY A 131 14.51 7.48 -14.83
N PHE A 132 13.34 7.31 -14.19
CA PHE A 132 13.11 6.15 -13.34
C PHE A 132 13.13 4.86 -14.15
N LYS A 133 13.76 3.83 -13.60
CA LYS A 133 13.86 2.55 -14.28
C LYS A 133 12.54 1.77 -14.16
N LYS A 134 11.99 1.34 -15.32
CA LYS A 134 10.75 0.54 -15.34
C LYS A 134 10.82 -0.66 -14.40
N GLN A 135 11.96 -1.36 -14.42
CA GLN A 135 12.20 -2.55 -13.60
C GLN A 135 12.33 -2.27 -12.10
N ASN A 136 12.45 -0.99 -11.70
CA ASN A 136 12.53 -0.55 -10.31
C ASN A 136 11.30 0.27 -9.92
N THR A 137 10.14 -0.02 -10.54
CA THR A 137 8.86 0.62 -10.23
C THR A 137 7.95 -0.36 -9.49
N PHE A 138 7.43 0.05 -8.33
CA PHE A 138 6.71 -0.78 -7.37
C PHE A 138 5.37 -0.17 -6.99
N LEU A 139 4.43 -1.00 -6.51
CA LEU A 139 3.08 -0.56 -6.16
C LEU A 139 2.68 -1.06 -4.77
N THR A 140 2.23 -0.15 -3.93
CA THR A 140 1.57 -0.44 -2.65
C THR A 140 0.33 0.41 -2.46
N GLY A 141 -0.54 0.02 -1.57
CA GLY A 141 -1.75 0.75 -1.25
C GLY A 141 -2.57 0.04 -0.20
N MET A 142 -3.46 0.78 0.46
CA MET A 142 -4.29 0.23 1.54
C MET A 142 -5.76 0.17 1.14
N SER A 143 -6.47 -0.88 1.64
CA SER A 143 -7.91 -1.03 1.45
C SER A 143 -8.25 -1.01 -0.05
N ASN A 144 -9.12 -0.12 -0.52
CA ASN A 144 -9.37 0.07 -1.95
C ASN A 144 -8.08 0.26 -2.80
N GLY A 145 -7.03 0.88 -2.25
CA GLY A 145 -5.71 0.92 -2.88
C GLY A 145 -4.98 -0.43 -2.87
N GLY A 146 -5.18 -1.24 -1.84
CA GLY A 146 -4.67 -2.61 -1.75
C GLY A 146 -5.36 -3.55 -2.75
N GLU A 147 -6.67 -3.40 -2.91
CA GLU A 147 -7.46 -4.10 -3.93
C GLU A 147 -7.01 -3.74 -5.34
N MET A 148 -6.68 -2.46 -5.55
CA MET A 148 -6.11 -2.01 -6.82
C MET A 148 -4.72 -2.60 -7.06
N CYS A 149 -3.92 -2.85 -6.02
CA CYS A 149 -2.66 -3.59 -6.14
C CYS A 149 -2.90 -5.02 -6.65
N TYR A 150 -3.87 -5.75 -6.07
CA TYR A 150 -4.25 -7.07 -6.55
C TYR A 150 -4.76 -7.05 -7.99
N GLN A 151 -5.62 -6.09 -8.34
CA GLN A 151 -6.13 -5.95 -9.70
C GLN A 151 -5.02 -5.64 -10.71
N MET A 152 -4.07 -4.76 -10.37
CA MET A 152 -2.91 -4.46 -11.19
C MET A 152 -2.02 -5.70 -11.38
N ALA A 153 -1.73 -6.41 -10.31
CA ALA A 153 -0.96 -7.67 -10.36
C ALA A 153 -1.66 -8.71 -11.26
N ALA A 154 -2.99 -8.75 -11.21
CA ALA A 154 -3.81 -9.66 -12.01
C ALA A 154 -3.88 -9.27 -13.48
N GLN A 155 -4.10 -8.01 -13.82
CA GLN A 155 -4.38 -7.55 -15.18
C GLN A 155 -3.14 -7.02 -15.91
N ARG A 156 -2.17 -6.45 -15.19
CA ARG A 156 -0.99 -5.79 -15.74
C ARG A 156 0.28 -6.14 -14.94
N ALA A 157 0.54 -7.44 -14.81
CA ALA A 157 1.70 -7.99 -14.11
C ALA A 157 3.07 -7.49 -14.61
N ASP A 158 3.11 -6.79 -15.76
CA ASP A 158 4.29 -6.20 -16.37
C ASP A 158 4.48 -4.70 -16.05
N ALA A 159 3.48 -4.07 -15.40
CA ALA A 159 3.50 -2.63 -15.14
C ALA A 159 4.38 -2.27 -13.93
N PHE A 160 4.38 -3.13 -12.92
CA PHE A 160 5.18 -2.98 -11.71
C PHE A 160 5.96 -4.25 -11.42
N THR A 161 7.11 -4.12 -10.77
CA THR A 161 8.02 -5.24 -10.51
C THR A 161 7.57 -6.08 -9.32
N ALA A 162 7.02 -5.44 -8.28
CA ALA A 162 6.44 -6.11 -7.11
C ALA A 162 5.27 -5.29 -6.55
N TYR A 163 4.42 -5.96 -5.78
CA TYR A 163 3.17 -5.43 -5.26
C TYR A 163 3.07 -5.67 -3.75
N ALA A 164 2.62 -4.65 -3.01
CA ALA A 164 2.42 -4.75 -1.57
C ALA A 164 1.02 -4.23 -1.17
N PRO A 165 -0.07 -5.00 -1.39
CA PRO A 165 -1.38 -4.68 -0.85
C PRO A 165 -1.36 -4.67 0.69
N ILE A 166 -2.09 -3.71 1.29
CA ILE A 166 -2.27 -3.58 2.74
C ILE A 166 -3.78 -3.56 3.02
N ALA A 167 -4.26 -4.50 3.83
CA ALA A 167 -5.68 -4.68 4.12
C ALA A 167 -6.54 -4.69 2.83
N GLY A 168 -6.00 -5.29 1.77
CA GLY A 168 -6.63 -5.37 0.46
C GLY A 168 -7.48 -6.62 0.31
N LEU A 169 -8.49 -6.55 -0.57
CA LEU A 169 -9.36 -7.67 -0.91
C LEU A 169 -9.05 -8.19 -2.31
N THR A 170 -9.08 -9.50 -2.48
CA THR A 170 -9.12 -10.10 -3.80
C THR A 170 -10.57 -10.36 -4.18
N MET A 171 -11.11 -9.48 -5.03
CA MET A 171 -12.48 -9.58 -5.53
C MET A 171 -12.70 -10.90 -6.28
N GLU A 172 -13.82 -11.57 -6.01
CA GLU A 172 -14.13 -12.88 -6.57
C GLU A 172 -14.14 -12.87 -8.10
N TRP A 173 -14.68 -11.81 -8.70
CA TRP A 173 -14.68 -11.65 -10.16
C TRP A 173 -13.27 -11.60 -10.74
N SER A 174 -12.31 -10.95 -10.04
CA SER A 174 -10.91 -10.89 -10.46
C SER A 174 -10.23 -12.25 -10.32
N TYR A 175 -10.51 -12.98 -9.24
CA TYR A 175 -10.04 -14.34 -9.03
C TYR A 175 -10.52 -15.29 -10.14
N LYS A 176 -11.83 -15.27 -10.46
CA LYS A 176 -12.43 -16.12 -11.50
C LYS A 176 -11.97 -15.79 -12.91
N LYS A 177 -11.80 -14.50 -13.23
CA LYS A 177 -11.42 -14.02 -14.57
C LYS A 177 -9.92 -13.89 -14.77
N ASN A 178 -9.12 -14.18 -13.75
CA ASN A 178 -7.70 -13.91 -13.81
C ASN A 178 -6.92 -14.97 -14.61
N PRO A 179 -6.69 -14.71 -15.89
CA PRO A 179 -5.95 -15.62 -16.77
C PRO A 179 -4.44 -15.44 -16.62
N HIS A 180 -3.96 -14.46 -15.82
CA HIS A 180 -2.54 -14.17 -15.81
C HIS A 180 -1.72 -15.33 -15.29
N LYS A 181 -0.92 -15.88 -16.20
CA LYS A 181 0.01 -16.95 -15.94
C LYS A 181 1.29 -16.48 -15.26
N LYS A 182 1.56 -15.16 -15.30
CA LYS A 182 2.79 -14.59 -14.77
C LYS A 182 2.71 -14.44 -13.26
N ALA A 183 3.64 -15.09 -12.57
CA ALA A 183 3.89 -14.84 -11.15
C ALA A 183 4.50 -13.45 -10.95
N VAL A 184 4.14 -12.82 -9.85
CA VAL A 184 4.73 -11.54 -9.41
C VAL A 184 5.07 -11.63 -7.93
N PRO A 185 6.15 -10.98 -7.49
CA PRO A 185 6.40 -10.81 -6.06
C PRO A 185 5.25 -10.05 -5.41
N LEU A 186 4.68 -10.60 -4.34
CA LEU A 186 3.52 -10.02 -3.66
C LEU A 186 3.68 -10.12 -2.14
N MET A 187 3.32 -9.06 -1.43
CA MET A 187 3.35 -8.98 0.03
C MET A 187 2.03 -8.40 0.52
N GLU A 188 1.23 -9.19 1.23
CA GLU A 188 0.02 -8.71 1.92
C GLU A 188 0.31 -8.44 3.39
N VAL A 189 -0.27 -7.36 3.93
CA VAL A 189 -0.31 -7.06 5.37
C VAL A 189 -1.76 -6.95 5.79
N HIS A 190 -2.20 -7.78 6.74
CA HIS A 190 -3.62 -7.82 7.09
C HIS A 190 -3.86 -8.15 8.55
N GLY A 191 -4.86 -7.48 9.15
CA GLY A 191 -5.32 -7.75 10.50
C GLY A 191 -6.39 -8.86 10.55
N THR A 192 -6.24 -9.83 11.45
CA THR A 192 -7.21 -10.96 11.55
C THR A 192 -8.58 -10.55 12.06
N MET A 193 -8.70 -9.39 12.73
CA MET A 193 -9.96 -8.80 13.21
C MET A 193 -10.39 -7.58 12.38
N ASP A 194 -9.97 -7.52 11.12
CA ASP A 194 -10.42 -6.52 10.17
C ASP A 194 -11.91 -6.75 9.84
N LYS A 195 -12.75 -5.76 10.19
CA LYS A 195 -14.20 -5.81 9.94
C LYS A 195 -14.62 -5.13 8.62
N THR A 196 -13.69 -4.42 7.97
CA THR A 196 -13.94 -3.73 6.69
C THR A 196 -13.52 -4.61 5.52
N SER A 197 -12.27 -5.09 5.56
CA SER A 197 -11.72 -6.07 4.64
C SER A 197 -11.61 -7.41 5.41
N ASN A 198 -12.70 -8.18 5.43
CA ASN A 198 -12.81 -9.33 6.30
C ASN A 198 -11.75 -10.40 5.97
N TRP A 199 -10.96 -10.79 6.97
CA TRP A 199 -9.95 -11.84 6.86
C TRP A 199 -10.48 -13.15 6.25
N HIS A 200 -11.71 -13.53 6.61
CA HIS A 200 -12.34 -14.77 6.15
C HIS A 200 -13.00 -14.64 4.77
N GLY A 201 -12.96 -13.45 4.15
CA GLY A 201 -13.68 -13.18 2.90
C GLY A 201 -15.15 -12.90 3.12
N ASP A 202 -15.84 -12.58 2.02
CA ASP A 202 -17.29 -12.32 2.00
C ASP A 202 -17.88 -12.70 0.64
N LEU A 203 -18.15 -13.99 0.45
CA LEU A 203 -18.74 -14.51 -0.79
C LEU A 203 -20.25 -14.28 -0.90
N LYS A 204 -20.86 -13.71 0.14
CA LYS A 204 -22.28 -13.35 0.14
C LYS A 204 -22.52 -11.85 -0.03
N ASN A 205 -21.44 -11.05 -0.07
CA ASN A 205 -21.51 -9.60 -0.13
C ASN A 205 -22.30 -8.96 1.03
N GLU A 206 -22.16 -9.50 2.24
CA GLU A 206 -22.83 -8.99 3.44
C GLU A 206 -22.29 -7.59 3.83
N GLY A 207 -20.98 -7.34 3.57
CA GLY A 207 -20.32 -6.06 3.79
C GLY A 207 -20.61 -4.99 2.72
N GLY A 208 -21.23 -5.36 1.60
CA GLY A 208 -21.62 -4.44 0.52
C GLY A 208 -20.49 -3.99 -0.42
N TRP A 209 -19.26 -4.51 -0.26
CA TRP A 209 -18.13 -4.21 -1.14
C TRP A 209 -18.13 -5.03 -2.44
N GLY A 210 -18.90 -6.10 -2.49
CA GLY A 210 -18.88 -7.13 -3.51
C GLY A 210 -18.36 -8.44 -2.93
N GLU A 211 -18.41 -9.50 -3.70
CA GLU A 211 -17.91 -10.81 -3.31
C GLU A 211 -16.38 -10.86 -3.38
N TYR A 212 -15.73 -11.36 -2.32
CA TYR A 212 -14.26 -11.51 -2.27
C TYR A 212 -13.84 -12.73 -1.46
N ILE A 213 -12.70 -13.30 -1.83
CA ILE A 213 -12.12 -14.48 -1.19
C ILE A 213 -11.35 -14.11 0.09
N SER A 214 -11.14 -15.10 0.97
CA SER A 214 -10.37 -14.91 2.21
C SER A 214 -8.92 -14.51 1.93
N VAL A 215 -8.31 -13.78 2.88
CA VAL A 215 -6.91 -13.33 2.77
C VAL A 215 -5.93 -14.51 2.61
N PRO A 216 -6.00 -15.59 3.41
CA PRO A 216 -5.12 -16.75 3.22
C PRO A 216 -5.30 -17.42 1.86
N MET A 217 -6.55 -17.49 1.35
CA MET A 217 -6.81 -18.04 0.02
C MET A 217 -6.19 -17.15 -1.07
N ALA A 218 -6.35 -15.83 -0.97
CA ALA A 218 -5.76 -14.89 -1.92
C ALA A 218 -4.24 -15.04 -1.99
N VAL A 219 -3.57 -15.06 -0.84
CA VAL A 219 -2.11 -15.26 -0.75
C VAL A 219 -1.70 -16.62 -1.29
N GLY A 220 -2.43 -17.70 -0.94
CA GLY A 220 -2.19 -19.05 -1.44
C GLY A 220 -2.29 -19.17 -2.97
N VAL A 221 -3.24 -18.44 -3.58
CA VAL A 221 -3.37 -18.38 -5.06
C VAL A 221 -2.11 -17.77 -5.70
N TRP A 222 -1.58 -16.68 -5.14
CA TRP A 222 -0.36 -16.06 -5.66
C TRP A 222 0.87 -16.94 -5.42
N ALA A 223 0.97 -17.60 -4.27
CA ALA A 223 2.03 -18.57 -3.98
C ALA A 223 2.00 -19.76 -4.97
N ALA A 224 0.82 -20.28 -5.27
CA ALA A 224 0.64 -21.33 -6.26
C ALA A 224 1.05 -20.88 -7.68
N LYS A 225 0.66 -19.64 -8.08
CA LYS A 225 1.10 -19.04 -9.36
C LYS A 225 2.62 -18.89 -9.43
N ALA A 226 3.25 -18.51 -8.33
CA ALA A 226 4.70 -18.43 -8.23
C ALA A 226 5.40 -19.80 -8.18
N ARG A 227 4.63 -20.88 -8.02
CA ARG A 227 5.13 -22.24 -7.80
C ARG A 227 6.00 -22.34 -6.55
N CYS A 228 5.64 -21.60 -5.50
CA CYS A 228 6.32 -21.71 -4.21
C CYS A 228 6.20 -23.14 -3.68
N THR A 229 7.30 -23.69 -3.18
CA THR A 229 7.39 -25.10 -2.76
C THR A 229 7.17 -25.29 -1.27
N HIS A 230 7.42 -24.27 -0.44
CA HIS A 230 7.23 -24.34 1.00
C HIS A 230 6.96 -22.96 1.61
N THR A 231 6.54 -22.97 2.87
CA THR A 231 6.28 -21.77 3.66
C THR A 231 7.19 -21.74 4.88
N GLU A 232 7.90 -20.64 5.03
CA GLU A 232 8.65 -20.32 6.24
C GLU A 232 7.79 -19.39 7.09
N THR A 233 7.74 -19.62 8.40
CA THR A 233 6.97 -18.80 9.33
C THR A 233 7.87 -18.23 10.40
N THR A 234 7.78 -16.91 10.63
CA THR A 234 8.58 -16.20 11.63
C THR A 234 7.70 -15.21 12.37
N GLU A 235 7.80 -15.19 13.69
CA GLU A 235 7.18 -14.14 14.50
C GLU A 235 8.11 -12.92 14.56
N LEU A 236 7.56 -11.74 14.24
CA LEU A 236 8.30 -10.48 14.35
C LEU A 236 8.39 -10.02 15.83
N PRO A 237 9.41 -9.23 16.17
CA PRO A 237 9.46 -8.59 17.49
C PRO A 237 8.16 -7.84 17.76
N LYS A 238 7.51 -8.13 18.89
CA LYS A 238 6.20 -7.60 19.25
C LYS A 238 6.30 -6.10 19.54
N MET A 239 5.50 -5.30 18.84
CA MET A 239 5.23 -3.92 19.21
C MET A 239 3.88 -3.85 19.94
N ARG A 240 2.76 -3.72 19.22
CA ARG A 240 1.41 -3.69 19.81
C ARG A 240 0.75 -5.07 19.75
N ASN A 241 0.46 -5.53 18.55
CA ASN A 241 -0.09 -6.86 18.31
C ASN A 241 1.03 -7.83 17.91
N LYS A 242 0.76 -9.12 18.01
CA LYS A 242 1.62 -10.16 17.45
C LYS A 242 1.55 -10.09 15.94
N VAL A 243 2.70 -10.09 15.27
CA VAL A 243 2.80 -10.17 13.81
C VAL A 243 3.51 -11.45 13.43
N VAL A 244 2.85 -12.25 12.60
CA VAL A 244 3.41 -13.49 12.05
C VAL A 244 3.64 -13.29 10.56
N LEU A 245 4.89 -13.43 10.14
CA LEU A 245 5.29 -13.41 8.75
C LEU A 245 5.28 -14.83 8.18
N HIS A 246 4.41 -15.07 7.20
CA HIS A 246 4.40 -16.27 6.37
C HIS A 246 5.07 -15.95 5.04
N ARG A 247 6.19 -16.59 4.74
CA ARG A 247 6.93 -16.44 3.49
C ARG A 247 6.76 -17.69 2.65
N HIS A 248 6.04 -17.61 1.55
CA HIS A 248 5.99 -18.67 0.55
C HIS A 248 7.18 -18.49 -0.39
N VAL A 249 8.09 -19.45 -0.40
CA VAL A 249 9.39 -19.42 -1.07
C VAL A 249 9.62 -20.65 -1.95
N GLY A 250 10.77 -20.73 -2.64
CA GLY A 250 11.06 -21.77 -3.59
C GLY A 250 10.28 -21.60 -4.91
N GLY A 251 9.88 -20.39 -5.20
CA GLY A 251 9.13 -20.02 -6.39
C GLY A 251 10.01 -19.92 -7.65
N THR A 252 9.37 -19.75 -8.81
CA THR A 252 10.10 -19.49 -10.06
C THR A 252 10.86 -18.17 -9.99
N PRO A 253 12.02 -18.03 -10.66
CA PRO A 253 12.73 -16.76 -10.73
C PRO A 253 11.86 -15.65 -11.31
N ALA A 254 11.92 -14.45 -10.72
CA ALA A 254 11.18 -13.27 -11.18
C ALA A 254 11.62 -12.83 -12.59
N TRP A 255 12.87 -13.13 -12.95
CA TRP A 255 13.46 -13.05 -14.30
C TRP A 255 14.65 -13.98 -14.40
N LYS A 256 15.17 -14.19 -15.61
CA LYS A 256 16.35 -15.05 -15.84
C LYS A 256 17.56 -14.56 -15.02
N GLY A 257 18.02 -15.37 -14.07
CA GLY A 257 19.13 -15.04 -13.18
C GLY A 257 18.76 -14.06 -12.02
N GLY A 258 17.48 -13.75 -11.88
CA GLY A 258 16.98 -12.93 -10.77
C GLY A 258 16.60 -13.74 -9.53
N PRO A 259 16.18 -13.06 -8.46
CA PRO A 259 15.68 -13.72 -7.27
C PRO A 259 14.39 -14.48 -7.55
N GLU A 260 14.12 -15.49 -6.74
CA GLU A 260 12.85 -16.19 -6.76
C GLU A 260 11.70 -15.27 -6.39
N VAL A 261 10.54 -15.50 -7.01
CA VAL A 261 9.30 -14.84 -6.60
C VAL A 261 8.91 -15.35 -5.21
N GLU A 262 8.85 -14.47 -4.25
CA GLU A 262 8.27 -14.73 -2.93
C GLU A 262 6.87 -14.15 -2.87
N VAL A 263 5.99 -14.85 -2.15
CA VAL A 263 4.69 -14.32 -1.72
C VAL A 263 4.68 -14.30 -0.20
N ARG A 264 4.37 -13.14 0.38
CA ARG A 264 4.40 -12.92 1.83
C ARG A 264 3.03 -12.55 2.36
N LEU A 265 2.73 -13.02 3.56
CA LEU A 265 1.61 -12.56 4.37
C LEU A 265 2.15 -12.14 5.74
N TYR A 266 1.95 -10.88 6.08
CA TYR A 266 2.11 -10.38 7.44
C TYR A 266 0.74 -10.42 8.11
N GLU A 267 0.52 -11.45 8.89
CA GLU A 267 -0.68 -11.66 9.70
C GLU A 267 -0.55 -10.87 11.00
N ILE A 268 -1.36 -9.81 11.16
CA ILE A 268 -1.44 -9.06 12.42
C ILE A 268 -2.56 -9.68 13.25
N VAL A 269 -2.21 -10.49 14.23
CA VAL A 269 -3.17 -11.17 15.11
C VAL A 269 -3.96 -10.11 15.90
N ASP A 270 -5.28 -10.21 15.91
CA ASP A 270 -6.22 -9.22 16.48
C ASP A 270 -6.11 -7.80 15.87
N GLY A 271 -5.36 -7.66 14.79
CA GLY A 271 -5.22 -6.42 14.03
C GLY A 271 -6.52 -6.02 13.35
N LYS A 272 -6.76 -4.72 13.25
CA LYS A 272 -7.93 -4.12 12.61
C LYS A 272 -7.56 -3.57 11.22
N HIS A 273 -8.53 -2.90 10.56
CA HIS A 273 -8.36 -2.26 9.25
C HIS A 273 -7.38 -1.08 9.31
N LYS A 274 -6.07 -1.36 9.26
CA LYS A 274 -4.98 -0.37 9.40
C LYS A 274 -3.76 -0.73 8.56
N TRP A 275 -2.84 0.22 8.42
CA TRP A 275 -1.51 0.02 7.81
C TRP A 275 -0.59 -0.91 8.62
N GLY A 276 -0.90 -1.15 9.89
CA GLY A 276 -0.07 -1.94 10.80
C GLY A 276 1.17 -1.20 11.35
N LEU A 277 1.25 0.13 11.21
CA LEU A 277 2.37 0.94 11.70
C LEU A 277 2.56 0.89 13.23
N GLU A 278 1.51 0.55 13.96
CA GLU A 278 1.55 0.35 15.43
C GLU A 278 2.08 -1.05 15.80
N ASP A 279 2.13 -1.96 14.83
CA ASP A 279 2.43 -3.38 15.02
C ASP A 279 3.82 -3.75 14.46
N MET A 280 4.26 -3.04 13.41
CA MET A 280 5.59 -3.17 12.80
C MET A 280 5.90 -1.91 11.99
N ASP A 281 7.17 -1.70 11.62
CA ASP A 281 7.53 -0.68 10.64
C ASP A 281 7.15 -1.14 9.21
N THR A 282 5.86 -1.00 8.88
CA THR A 282 5.29 -1.49 7.62
C THR A 282 5.98 -0.88 6.40
N CYS A 283 6.37 0.41 6.46
CA CYS A 283 7.02 1.06 5.32
C CYS A 283 8.43 0.50 5.07
N GLU A 284 9.19 0.22 6.13
CA GLU A 284 10.48 -0.45 6.03
C GLU A 284 10.35 -1.91 5.54
N GLU A 285 9.35 -2.65 6.02
CA GLU A 285 9.10 -4.03 5.55
C GLU A 285 8.69 -4.06 4.06
N ILE A 286 7.87 -3.11 3.59
CA ILE A 286 7.58 -2.93 2.17
C ILE A 286 8.86 -2.66 1.38
N TRP A 287 9.70 -1.74 1.86
CA TRP A 287 10.96 -1.44 1.16
C TRP A 287 11.92 -2.63 1.17
N LYS A 288 12.11 -3.31 2.29
CA LYS A 288 12.92 -4.55 2.37
C LYS A 288 12.42 -5.61 1.37
N PHE A 289 11.11 -5.72 1.19
CA PHE A 289 10.55 -6.62 0.20
C PHE A 289 10.83 -6.14 -1.24
N PHE A 290 10.56 -4.89 -1.56
CA PHE A 290 10.76 -4.34 -2.91
C PHE A 290 12.23 -4.33 -3.33
N SER A 291 13.12 -4.00 -2.40
CA SER A 291 14.57 -3.92 -2.68
C SER A 291 15.19 -5.24 -3.11
N LYS A 292 14.59 -6.39 -2.78
CA LYS A 292 15.01 -7.71 -3.28
C LYS A 292 14.87 -7.82 -4.81
N TYR A 293 14.00 -7.00 -5.41
CA TYR A 293 13.66 -7.06 -6.83
C TYR A 293 14.18 -5.86 -7.62
N LEU A 294 15.17 -5.15 -7.10
CA LEU A 294 15.89 -4.10 -7.83
C LEU A 294 16.77 -4.71 -8.93
N ARG A 295 16.89 -3.99 -10.04
CA ARG A 295 17.73 -4.38 -11.19
C ARG A 295 18.71 -3.28 -11.57
#